data_1f514ef2a4acdc3d61c75e8d11927e61
#
_entry.id   1f514ef2a4acdc3d61c75e8d11927e61
#
_cell.length_a   1.000
_cell.length_b   1.000
_cell.length_c   1.000
_cell.angle_alpha   90.00
_cell.angle_beta   90.00
_cell.angle_gamma   90.00
#
_symmetry.space_group_name_H-M   'P 1'
#
loop_
_entity.id
_entity.type
_entity.pdbx_description
1 polymer ?
#
loop_
_entity_poly.entity_id
_entity_poly.type
_entity_poly.pdbx_seq_one_letter_code
_entity_poly.pdbx_strand_id
1 'polypeptide(L)'
;MNSTEIVATINAALEKVNDPELRRPLPELGMVESVSFENGRASLKILLTISGCPMRDRLSQDINTAVRSVSGVTDVVIDFGVMSDEQREKVKQLLRGGKEKFIPFAQPGSMTRVIGIASGKGGVGKSSVTVNLAAALSTLGFSVGILDADIYGHSIPRLMGIEGQRPTAIDQTFIPVESHDIKVVSIEMFKPDRADPVAYRGPLLHRVLEQLLSDAYWGDLDFLLLDLPPGTGDIAISLGQLVPASEILKIGRAHV
;
A
#
# COMPACT_ATOMS: atom_id res chain seq x y z
N MET A 1 22.60 -4.34 -33.96
CA MET A 1 21.30 -4.88 -33.52
C MET A 1 20.23 -4.36 -34.46
N ASN A 2 19.33 -5.21 -34.89
CA ASN A 2 18.20 -4.75 -35.70
C ASN A 2 17.10 -4.15 -34.74
N SER A 3 16.14 -3.43 -35.33
CA SER A 3 15.09 -2.74 -34.54
C SER A 3 14.32 -3.70 -33.61
N THR A 4 14.08 -4.93 -34.05
CA THR A 4 13.37 -5.97 -33.25
C THR A 4 14.18 -6.44 -32.05
N GLU A 5 15.48 -6.61 -32.18
CA GLU A 5 16.39 -6.98 -31.09
C GLU A 5 16.47 -5.86 -30.03
N ILE A 6 16.49 -4.60 -30.49
CA ILE A 6 16.50 -3.45 -29.55
C ILE A 6 15.17 -3.37 -28.79
N VAL A 7 14.02 -3.56 -29.44
CA VAL A 7 12.71 -3.60 -28.78
C VAL A 7 12.65 -4.73 -27.74
N ALA A 8 13.16 -5.92 -28.04
CA ALA A 8 13.23 -7.02 -27.08
C ALA A 8 14.11 -6.66 -25.87
N THR A 9 15.23 -5.97 -26.09
CA THR A 9 16.12 -5.52 -25.02
C THR A 9 15.47 -4.42 -24.16
N ILE A 10 14.69 -3.52 -24.77
CA ILE A 10 13.91 -2.51 -24.05
C ILE A 10 12.86 -3.19 -23.17
N ASN A 11 12.13 -4.17 -23.68
CA ASN A 11 11.16 -4.92 -22.86
C ASN A 11 11.83 -5.63 -21.67
N ALA A 12 12.99 -6.25 -21.87
CA ALA A 12 13.77 -6.86 -20.78
C ALA A 12 14.28 -5.81 -19.75
N ALA A 13 14.56 -4.58 -20.20
CA ALA A 13 14.90 -3.50 -19.28
C ALA A 13 13.69 -3.05 -18.45
N LEU A 14 12.49 -3.01 -19.06
CA LEU A 14 11.24 -2.67 -18.38
C LEU A 14 10.81 -3.72 -17.34
N GLU A 15 11.21 -4.98 -17.48
CA GLU A 15 10.99 -6.02 -16.45
C GLU A 15 11.69 -5.70 -15.12
N LYS A 16 12.70 -4.83 -15.15
CA LYS A 16 13.44 -4.38 -13.96
C LYS A 16 12.87 -3.09 -13.35
N VAL A 17 11.94 -2.47 -14.03
CA VAL A 17 11.27 -1.25 -13.56
C VAL A 17 9.99 -1.65 -12.84
N ASN A 18 9.96 -1.39 -11.55
CA ASN A 18 8.79 -1.63 -10.72
C ASN A 18 7.90 -0.38 -10.65
N ASP A 19 6.59 -0.60 -10.63
CA ASP A 19 5.67 0.44 -10.21
C ASP A 19 5.99 0.86 -8.77
N PRO A 20 6.15 2.15 -8.48
CA PRO A 20 6.57 2.60 -7.15
C PRO A 20 5.53 2.36 -6.05
N GLU A 21 4.25 2.25 -6.39
CA GLU A 21 3.17 1.98 -5.43
C GLU A 21 2.95 0.48 -5.24
N LEU A 22 2.89 -0.29 -6.35
CA LEU A 22 2.62 -1.73 -6.33
C LEU A 22 3.87 -2.58 -6.09
N ARG A 23 5.07 -2.01 -6.29
CA ARG A 23 6.38 -2.67 -6.16
C ARG A 23 6.50 -3.96 -6.99
N ARG A 24 5.82 -3.98 -8.14
CA ARG A 24 5.86 -5.07 -9.12
C ARG A 24 6.31 -4.58 -10.49
N PRO A 25 6.93 -5.44 -11.31
CA PRO A 25 7.37 -5.10 -12.66
C PRO A 25 6.23 -4.56 -13.52
N LEU A 26 6.49 -3.48 -14.30
CA LEU A 26 5.49 -2.87 -15.18
C LEU A 26 4.86 -3.85 -16.17
N PRO A 27 5.63 -4.76 -16.83
CA PRO A 27 5.05 -5.75 -17.74
C PRO A 27 4.14 -6.74 -17.02
N GLU A 28 4.48 -7.17 -15.80
CA GLU A 28 3.64 -8.06 -14.98
C GLU A 28 2.28 -7.44 -14.67
N LEU A 29 2.26 -6.14 -14.40
CA LEU A 29 1.04 -5.37 -14.14
C LEU A 29 0.25 -5.05 -15.42
N GLY A 30 0.76 -5.42 -16.60
CA GLY A 30 0.13 -5.05 -17.87
C GLY A 30 0.16 -3.54 -18.16
N MET A 31 1.09 -2.80 -17.54
CA MET A 31 1.23 -1.36 -17.72
C MET A 31 1.92 -0.98 -19.03
N VAL A 32 2.63 -1.89 -19.67
CA VAL A 32 3.31 -1.65 -20.95
C VAL A 32 2.37 -2.03 -22.09
N GLU A 33 1.76 -1.04 -22.77
CA GLU A 33 0.84 -1.29 -23.90
C GLU A 33 1.60 -1.52 -25.20
N SER A 34 2.61 -0.68 -25.48
CA SER A 34 3.43 -0.82 -26.70
C SER A 34 4.83 -0.24 -26.51
N VAL A 35 5.78 -0.83 -27.22
CA VAL A 35 7.17 -0.37 -27.34
C VAL A 35 7.53 -0.37 -28.81
N SER A 36 8.06 0.76 -29.32
CA SER A 36 8.60 0.87 -30.66
C SER A 36 9.97 1.56 -30.63
N PHE A 37 10.78 1.26 -31.64
CA PHE A 37 12.11 1.84 -31.76
C PHE A 37 12.40 2.20 -33.22
N GLU A 38 12.72 3.48 -33.48
CA GLU A 38 13.09 4.00 -34.79
C GLU A 38 14.17 5.08 -34.67
N ASN A 39 15.22 4.97 -35.48
CA ASN A 39 16.29 5.98 -35.59
C ASN A 39 16.87 6.46 -34.24
N GLY A 40 17.11 5.53 -33.31
CA GLY A 40 17.63 5.86 -31.98
C GLY A 40 16.59 6.31 -30.95
N ARG A 41 15.33 6.48 -31.36
CA ARG A 41 14.22 6.88 -30.47
C ARG A 41 13.40 5.67 -30.05
N ALA A 42 13.28 5.48 -28.76
CA ALA A 42 12.33 4.53 -28.16
C ALA A 42 11.03 5.27 -27.81
N SER A 43 9.91 4.80 -28.33
CA SER A 43 8.57 5.32 -28.00
C SER A 43 7.80 4.25 -27.24
N LEU A 44 7.37 4.60 -26.04
CA LEU A 44 6.66 3.69 -25.13
C LEU A 44 5.27 4.23 -24.82
N LYS A 45 4.28 3.36 -24.80
CA LYS A 45 2.97 3.69 -24.26
C LYS A 45 2.76 2.92 -22.97
N ILE A 46 2.61 3.66 -21.88
CA ILE A 46 2.48 3.14 -20.51
C ILE A 46 1.11 3.48 -19.98
N LEU A 47 0.41 2.48 -19.48
CA LEU A 47 -0.93 2.62 -18.91
C LEU A 47 -0.85 2.76 -17.40
N LEU A 48 -1.40 3.85 -16.89
CA LEU A 48 -1.57 4.07 -15.45
C LEU A 48 -2.88 3.45 -14.97
N THR A 49 -2.93 3.02 -13.73
CA THR A 49 -4.14 2.46 -13.11
C THR A 49 -5.23 3.52 -12.92
N ILE A 50 -4.84 4.78 -12.68
CA ILE A 50 -5.74 5.93 -12.53
C ILE A 50 -5.22 7.16 -13.29
N SER A 51 -6.15 8.03 -13.71
CA SER A 51 -5.80 9.34 -14.23
C SER A 51 -5.31 10.24 -13.09
N GLY A 52 -4.05 10.67 -13.13
CA GLY A 52 -3.49 11.56 -12.10
C GLY A 52 -2.70 10.83 -11.01
N CYS A 53 -2.07 9.70 -11.35
CA CYS A 53 -1.14 9.00 -10.47
C CYS A 53 -0.09 9.97 -9.89
N PRO A 54 0.01 10.11 -8.56
CA PRO A 54 0.96 11.03 -7.93
C PRO A 54 2.41 10.63 -8.15
N MET A 55 2.66 9.36 -8.48
CA MET A 55 4.00 8.81 -8.70
C MET A 55 4.43 8.83 -10.18
N ARG A 56 3.64 9.47 -11.07
CA ARG A 56 3.91 9.53 -12.52
C ARG A 56 5.31 10.03 -12.86
N ASP A 57 5.77 11.08 -12.17
CA ASP A 57 7.08 11.70 -12.48
C ASP A 57 8.21 10.75 -12.07
N ARG A 58 8.12 10.10 -10.93
CA ARG A 58 9.08 9.09 -10.49
C ARG A 58 9.12 7.91 -11.45
N LEU A 59 7.95 7.38 -11.82
CA LEU A 59 7.83 6.29 -12.79
C LEU A 59 8.46 6.67 -14.14
N SER A 60 8.22 7.90 -14.61
CA SER A 60 8.83 8.42 -15.83
C SER A 60 10.37 8.45 -15.75
N GLN A 61 10.93 8.85 -14.61
CA GLN A 61 12.40 8.85 -14.39
C GLN A 61 12.97 7.44 -14.38
N ASP A 62 12.33 6.50 -13.69
CA ASP A 62 12.78 5.12 -13.60
C ASP A 62 12.76 4.42 -14.97
N ILE A 63 11.68 4.61 -15.76
CA ILE A 63 11.59 4.13 -17.15
C ILE A 63 12.67 4.75 -18.02
N ASN A 64 12.84 6.06 -17.97
CA ASN A 64 13.88 6.75 -18.76
C ASN A 64 15.27 6.20 -18.45
N THR A 65 15.58 6.01 -17.17
CA THR A 65 16.89 5.47 -16.73
C THR A 65 17.11 4.06 -17.28
N ALA A 66 16.11 3.19 -17.15
CA ALA A 66 16.19 1.82 -17.61
C ALA A 66 16.32 1.72 -19.14
N VAL A 67 15.49 2.46 -19.89
CA VAL A 67 15.46 2.39 -21.36
C VAL A 67 16.68 3.05 -21.98
N ARG A 68 17.20 4.15 -21.42
CA ARG A 68 18.45 4.80 -21.90
C ARG A 68 19.69 3.94 -21.66
N SER A 69 19.66 2.97 -20.77
CA SER A 69 20.77 2.02 -20.58
C SER A 69 20.92 1.01 -21.74
N VAL A 70 19.90 0.90 -22.60
CA VAL A 70 19.90 0.01 -23.75
C VAL A 70 20.77 0.61 -24.88
N SER A 71 21.75 -0.17 -25.36
CA SER A 71 22.66 0.28 -26.43
C SER A 71 21.90 0.62 -27.71
N GLY A 72 22.15 1.80 -28.25
CA GLY A 72 21.51 2.32 -29.46
C GLY A 72 20.31 3.23 -29.19
N VAL A 73 19.82 3.34 -27.94
CA VAL A 73 18.78 4.30 -27.57
C VAL A 73 19.40 5.64 -27.19
N THR A 74 19.04 6.68 -27.95
CA THR A 74 19.50 8.06 -27.72
C THR A 74 18.39 8.96 -27.18
N ASP A 75 17.12 8.64 -27.50
CA ASP A 75 15.96 9.40 -27.09
C ASP A 75 14.83 8.48 -26.61
N VAL A 76 14.08 8.90 -25.59
CA VAL A 76 12.98 8.14 -24.99
C VAL A 76 11.75 9.03 -24.89
N VAL A 77 10.67 8.60 -25.49
CA VAL A 77 9.35 9.26 -25.43
C VAL A 77 8.39 8.33 -24.73
N ILE A 78 7.74 8.83 -23.67
CA ILE A 78 6.77 8.07 -22.89
C ILE A 78 5.41 8.76 -23.03
N ASP A 79 4.45 8.05 -23.60
CA ASP A 79 3.04 8.42 -23.63
C ASP A 79 2.29 7.69 -22.50
N PHE A 80 1.63 8.44 -21.63
CA PHE A 80 0.87 7.88 -20.52
C PHE A 80 -0.62 7.85 -20.86
N GLY A 81 -1.17 6.65 -20.94
CA GLY A 81 -2.60 6.38 -21.00
C GLY A 81 -3.18 5.95 -19.65
N VAL A 82 -4.46 5.62 -19.64
CA VAL A 82 -5.16 5.05 -18.47
C VAL A 82 -5.69 3.68 -18.85
N MET A 83 -5.57 2.72 -17.95
CA MET A 83 -6.08 1.36 -18.12
C MET A 83 -7.60 1.35 -18.29
N SER A 84 -8.10 0.46 -19.13
CA SER A 84 -9.53 0.13 -19.20
C SER A 84 -9.99 -0.59 -17.92
N ASP A 85 -11.31 -0.68 -17.71
CA ASP A 85 -11.90 -1.40 -16.58
C ASP A 85 -11.47 -2.87 -16.55
N GLU A 86 -11.41 -3.52 -17.74
CA GLU A 86 -10.96 -4.91 -17.86
C GLU A 86 -9.48 -5.08 -17.48
N GLN A 87 -8.63 -4.13 -17.87
CA GLN A 87 -7.20 -4.16 -17.53
C GLN A 87 -7.00 -3.94 -16.02
N ARG A 88 -7.75 -3.02 -15.41
CA ARG A 88 -7.73 -2.81 -13.95
C ARG A 88 -8.19 -4.05 -13.18
N GLU A 89 -9.24 -4.73 -13.66
CA GLU A 89 -9.70 -5.97 -13.02
C GLU A 89 -8.63 -7.08 -13.08
N LYS A 90 -7.85 -7.18 -14.17
CA LYS A 90 -6.71 -8.12 -14.25
C LYS A 90 -5.62 -7.78 -13.25
N VAL A 91 -5.26 -6.50 -13.12
CA VAL A 91 -4.31 -6.05 -12.09
C VAL A 91 -4.80 -6.42 -10.69
N LYS A 92 -6.07 -6.16 -10.40
CA LYS A 92 -6.69 -6.51 -9.12
C LYS A 92 -6.65 -8.02 -8.84
N GLN A 93 -6.98 -8.86 -9.83
CA GLN A 93 -6.88 -10.31 -9.70
C GLN A 93 -5.44 -10.76 -9.44
N LEU A 94 -4.47 -10.14 -10.12
CA LEU A 94 -3.05 -10.40 -9.90
C LEU A 94 -2.64 -10.03 -8.48
N LEU A 95 -3.05 -8.85 -8.00
CA LEU A 95 -2.73 -8.37 -6.65
C LEU A 95 -3.36 -9.23 -5.55
N ARG A 96 -4.56 -9.77 -5.81
CA ARG A 96 -5.28 -10.67 -4.89
C ARG A 96 -4.88 -12.15 -5.03
N GLY A 97 -3.96 -12.49 -5.94
CA GLY A 97 -3.60 -13.88 -6.20
C GLY A 97 -4.75 -14.74 -6.68
N GLY A 98 -5.75 -14.15 -7.36
CA GLY A 98 -6.92 -14.86 -7.93
C GLY A 98 -7.94 -15.36 -6.91
N LYS A 99 -7.85 -14.95 -5.63
CA LYS A 99 -8.76 -15.39 -4.56
C LYS A 99 -9.88 -14.39 -4.28
N GLU A 100 -11.02 -14.88 -3.79
CA GLU A 100 -12.08 -14.06 -3.19
C GLU A 100 -11.53 -13.22 -2.01
N LYS A 101 -12.32 -12.23 -1.53
CA LYS A 101 -11.94 -11.40 -0.36
C LYS A 101 -11.41 -12.26 0.78
N PHE A 102 -10.17 -12.08 1.16
CA PHE A 102 -9.55 -12.77 2.29
C PHE A 102 -8.57 -11.83 2.99
N ILE A 103 -8.38 -12.05 4.27
CA ILE A 103 -7.37 -11.34 5.05
C ILE A 103 -6.06 -12.14 4.93
N PRO A 104 -5.01 -11.59 4.28
CA PRO A 104 -3.75 -12.33 4.08
C PRO A 104 -3.13 -12.82 5.39
N PHE A 105 -3.24 -12.00 6.43
CA PHE A 105 -2.63 -12.22 7.74
C PHE A 105 -3.34 -13.30 8.58
N ALA A 106 -4.57 -13.66 8.22
CA ALA A 106 -5.34 -14.71 8.88
C ALA A 106 -5.12 -16.11 8.26
N GLN A 107 -4.36 -16.18 7.16
CA GLN A 107 -4.14 -17.46 6.47
C GLN A 107 -3.15 -18.34 7.22
N PRO A 108 -3.36 -19.68 7.24
CA PRO A 108 -2.37 -20.60 7.73
C PRO A 108 -1.04 -20.43 7.00
N GLY A 109 0.04 -20.26 7.74
CA GLY A 109 1.38 -20.07 7.16
C GLY A 109 1.72 -18.59 6.82
N SER A 110 0.87 -17.63 7.17
CA SER A 110 1.26 -16.21 7.10
C SER A 110 2.49 -15.97 7.98
N MET A 111 3.53 -15.38 7.40
CA MET A 111 4.75 -15.01 8.12
C MET A 111 4.67 -13.60 8.73
N THR A 112 3.65 -12.84 8.38
CA THR A 112 3.44 -11.48 8.93
C THR A 112 3.01 -11.55 10.38
N ARG A 113 3.76 -10.92 11.27
CA ARG A 113 3.37 -10.74 12.67
C ARG A 113 2.42 -9.55 12.80
N VAL A 114 1.22 -9.82 13.26
CA VAL A 114 0.19 -8.79 13.48
C VAL A 114 0.16 -8.45 14.97
N ILE A 115 0.43 -7.18 15.30
CA ILE A 115 0.54 -6.71 16.68
C ILE A 115 -0.44 -5.56 16.90
N GLY A 116 -1.46 -5.77 17.73
CA GLY A 116 -2.36 -4.74 18.18
C GLY A 116 -1.76 -3.96 19.36
N ILE A 117 -1.63 -2.65 19.23
CA ILE A 117 -1.19 -1.77 20.31
C ILE A 117 -2.44 -1.24 21.02
N ALA A 118 -2.63 -1.67 22.26
CA ALA A 118 -3.81 -1.37 23.06
C ALA A 118 -3.48 -0.57 24.32
N SER A 119 -4.44 0.23 24.80
CA SER A 119 -4.32 0.95 26.07
C SER A 119 -5.67 1.00 26.80
N GLY A 120 -5.63 0.95 28.13
CA GLY A 120 -6.84 1.07 28.95
C GLY A 120 -7.42 2.48 28.99
N LYS A 121 -6.64 3.52 28.67
CA LYS A 121 -7.03 4.94 28.68
C LYS A 121 -6.44 5.68 27.49
N GLY A 122 -7.12 6.75 27.05
CA GLY A 122 -6.60 7.68 26.08
C GLY A 122 -5.44 8.51 26.63
N GLY A 123 -4.60 9.08 25.76
CA GLY A 123 -3.53 10.01 26.13
C GLY A 123 -2.30 9.39 26.80
N VAL A 124 -2.13 8.06 26.76
CA VAL A 124 -0.96 7.38 27.35
C VAL A 124 0.23 7.21 26.40
N GLY A 125 0.12 7.72 25.17
CA GLY A 125 1.17 7.64 24.16
C GLY A 125 1.08 6.41 23.25
N LYS A 126 -0.08 5.73 23.16
CA LYS A 126 -0.32 4.55 22.33
C LYS A 126 0.18 4.74 20.89
N SER A 127 -0.37 5.72 20.17
CA SER A 127 -0.01 6.00 18.77
C SER A 127 1.45 6.44 18.59
N SER A 128 2.02 7.15 19.58
CA SER A 128 3.45 7.46 19.56
C SER A 128 4.31 6.20 19.67
N VAL A 129 3.92 5.23 20.50
CA VAL A 129 4.62 3.94 20.58
C VAL A 129 4.46 3.18 19.27
N THR A 130 3.26 3.16 18.68
CA THR A 130 3.02 2.50 17.39
C THR A 130 3.95 3.03 16.31
N VAL A 131 4.02 4.35 16.13
CA VAL A 131 4.88 4.99 15.11
C VAL A 131 6.37 4.73 15.37
N ASN A 132 6.82 4.91 16.63
CA ASN A 132 8.23 4.69 16.95
C ASN A 132 8.65 3.22 16.83
N LEU A 133 7.77 2.28 17.17
CA LEU A 133 8.02 0.85 16.97
C LEU A 133 8.11 0.53 15.49
N ALA A 134 7.21 1.06 14.67
CA ALA A 134 7.24 0.89 13.22
C ALA A 134 8.55 1.45 12.62
N ALA A 135 8.94 2.66 13.01
CA ALA A 135 10.19 3.29 12.56
C ALA A 135 11.42 2.47 12.97
N ALA A 136 11.46 1.97 14.20
CA ALA A 136 12.55 1.11 14.67
C ALA A 136 12.65 -0.19 13.87
N LEU A 137 11.52 -0.86 13.61
CA LEU A 137 11.48 -2.09 12.83
C LEU A 137 11.90 -1.83 11.37
N SER A 138 11.40 -0.75 10.74
CA SER A 138 11.80 -0.35 9.39
C SER A 138 13.31 -0.07 9.30
N THR A 139 13.88 0.63 10.31
CA THR A 139 15.33 0.89 10.37
C THR A 139 16.16 -0.40 10.50
N LEU A 140 15.59 -1.46 11.07
CA LEU A 140 16.21 -2.79 11.14
C LEU A 140 16.04 -3.59 9.83
N GLY A 141 15.41 -3.03 8.82
CA GLY A 141 15.25 -3.63 7.50
C GLY A 141 13.99 -4.49 7.34
N PHE A 142 13.05 -4.46 8.30
CA PHE A 142 11.78 -5.15 8.18
C PHE A 142 10.77 -4.36 7.35
N SER A 143 9.93 -5.07 6.57
CA SER A 143 8.78 -4.51 5.88
C SER A 143 7.64 -4.31 6.88
N VAL A 144 7.24 -3.04 7.09
CA VAL A 144 6.28 -2.67 8.15
C VAL A 144 5.06 -1.97 7.59
N GLY A 145 3.88 -2.35 8.11
CA GLY A 145 2.63 -1.63 7.91
C GLY A 145 2.06 -1.11 9.23
N ILE A 146 1.33 0.01 9.16
CA ILE A 146 0.53 0.55 10.26
C ILE A 146 -0.92 0.65 9.80
N LEU A 147 -1.83 0.06 10.57
CA LEU A 147 -3.25 0.28 10.45
C LEU A 147 -3.75 1.08 11.66
N ASP A 148 -4.15 2.33 11.41
CA ASP A 148 -4.80 3.18 12.42
C ASP A 148 -6.28 2.81 12.51
N ALA A 149 -6.62 2.04 13.52
CA ALA A 149 -7.96 1.60 13.83
C ALA A 149 -8.64 2.44 14.93
N ASP A 150 -7.99 3.52 15.41
CA ASP A 150 -8.58 4.46 16.36
C ASP A 150 -9.45 5.49 15.63
N ILE A 151 -10.71 5.15 15.40
CA ILE A 151 -11.66 5.92 14.61
C ILE A 151 -11.94 7.32 15.21
N TYR A 152 -11.82 7.44 16.51
CA TYR A 152 -12.13 8.68 17.24
C TYR A 152 -10.89 9.53 17.52
N GLY A 153 -9.72 8.89 17.59
CA GLY A 153 -8.46 9.53 17.95
C GLY A 153 -7.35 9.35 16.93
N HIS A 154 -7.70 9.19 15.64
CA HIS A 154 -6.78 8.97 14.54
C HIS A 154 -5.63 10.01 14.55
N SER A 155 -4.47 9.59 14.99
CA SER A 155 -3.29 10.45 15.12
C SER A 155 -2.11 9.98 14.28
N ILE A 156 -2.16 8.78 13.75
CA ILE A 156 -1.09 8.18 12.95
C ILE A 156 -0.74 9.01 11.70
N PRO A 157 -1.71 9.47 10.86
CA PRO A 157 -1.38 10.27 9.68
C PRO A 157 -0.60 11.54 10.03
N ARG A 158 -0.98 12.22 11.11
CA ARG A 158 -0.28 13.41 11.60
C ARG A 158 1.12 13.10 12.11
N LEU A 159 1.29 12.02 12.88
CA LEU A 159 2.58 11.61 13.42
C LEU A 159 3.55 11.15 12.32
N MET A 160 3.02 10.61 11.22
CA MET A 160 3.79 10.16 10.07
C MET A 160 3.99 11.25 9.00
N GLY A 161 3.46 12.47 9.20
CA GLY A 161 3.61 13.58 8.25
C GLY A 161 2.84 13.41 6.93
N ILE A 162 1.80 12.58 6.93
CA ILE A 162 0.97 12.27 5.73
C ILE A 162 -0.47 12.74 5.90
N GLU A 163 -0.69 13.73 6.73
CA GLU A 163 -2.00 14.30 6.99
C GLU A 163 -2.64 14.83 5.70
N GLY A 164 -3.87 14.43 5.42
CA GLY A 164 -4.59 14.80 4.19
C GLY A 164 -4.26 13.98 2.96
N GLN A 165 -3.27 13.10 3.00
CA GLN A 165 -3.02 12.15 1.92
C GLN A 165 -4.10 11.07 1.91
N ARG A 166 -4.38 10.53 0.72
CA ARG A 166 -5.37 9.47 0.53
C ARG A 166 -4.74 8.29 -0.16
N PRO A 167 -5.13 7.05 0.20
CA PRO A 167 -4.74 5.86 -0.53
C PRO A 167 -5.18 5.93 -2.00
N THR A 168 -4.36 5.41 -2.89
CA THR A 168 -4.73 5.26 -4.30
C THR A 168 -5.70 4.10 -4.43
N ALA A 169 -6.91 4.37 -4.91
CA ALA A 169 -7.92 3.34 -5.11
C ALA A 169 -7.80 2.71 -6.51
N ILE A 170 -7.78 1.38 -6.56
CA ILE A 170 -7.92 0.58 -7.78
C ILE A 170 -9.16 -0.28 -7.60
N ASP A 171 -10.30 0.20 -8.08
CA ASP A 171 -11.63 -0.36 -7.84
C ASP A 171 -11.94 -0.54 -6.34
N GLN A 172 -12.07 -1.80 -5.87
CA GLN A 172 -12.30 -2.11 -4.45
C GLN A 172 -11.02 -2.36 -3.65
N THR A 173 -9.86 -2.31 -4.29
CA THR A 173 -8.57 -2.44 -3.63
C THR A 173 -7.94 -1.06 -3.54
N PHE A 174 -7.25 -0.78 -2.46
CA PHE A 174 -6.52 0.46 -2.30
C PHE A 174 -5.07 0.19 -1.87
N ILE A 175 -4.20 1.09 -2.30
CA ILE A 175 -2.78 1.03 -2.00
C ILE A 175 -2.55 1.93 -0.79
N PRO A 176 -1.97 1.40 0.31
CA PRO A 176 -1.60 2.19 1.47
C PRO A 176 -0.72 3.40 1.11
N VAL A 177 -0.87 4.49 1.84
CA VAL A 177 0.06 5.62 1.75
C VAL A 177 1.41 5.19 2.33
N GLU A 178 2.50 5.55 1.68
CA GLU A 178 3.83 5.22 2.16
C GLU A 178 4.53 6.44 2.75
N SER A 179 5.11 6.28 3.93
CA SER A 179 5.94 7.28 4.59
C SER A 179 7.09 6.60 5.31
N HIS A 180 8.33 7.05 5.07
CA HIS A 180 9.54 6.47 5.68
C HIS A 180 9.66 4.95 5.49
N ASP A 181 9.36 4.45 4.29
CA ASP A 181 9.30 3.02 3.94
C ASP A 181 8.30 2.20 4.77
N ILE A 182 7.33 2.86 5.41
CA ILE A 182 6.25 2.24 6.18
C ILE A 182 4.93 2.48 5.44
N LYS A 183 4.16 1.41 5.23
CA LYS A 183 2.81 1.46 4.66
C LYS A 183 1.81 1.87 5.73
N VAL A 184 1.01 2.88 5.45
CA VAL A 184 0.06 3.43 6.42
C VAL A 184 -1.35 3.46 5.84
N VAL A 185 -2.30 2.94 6.61
CA VAL A 185 -3.73 3.06 6.37
C VAL A 185 -4.37 3.60 7.62
N SER A 186 -5.18 4.63 7.50
CA SER A 186 -6.02 5.15 8.58
C SER A 186 -7.44 5.33 8.06
N ILE A 187 -8.41 5.09 8.93
CA ILE A 187 -9.82 5.30 8.60
C ILE A 187 -10.12 6.77 8.26
N GLU A 188 -9.34 7.70 8.78
CA GLU A 188 -9.42 9.13 8.45
C GLU A 188 -9.25 9.38 6.95
N MET A 189 -8.41 8.62 6.29
CA MET A 189 -8.06 8.79 4.87
C MET A 189 -9.25 8.54 3.93
N PHE A 190 -10.30 7.87 4.41
CA PHE A 190 -11.51 7.52 3.65
C PHE A 190 -12.71 8.44 3.97
N LYS A 191 -12.58 9.35 4.92
CA LYS A 191 -13.62 10.33 5.23
C LYS A 191 -13.74 11.37 4.10
N PRO A 192 -14.96 11.68 3.64
CA PRO A 192 -15.17 12.77 2.67
C PRO A 192 -14.75 14.12 3.24
N ASP A 193 -15.13 14.40 4.49
CA ASP A 193 -14.70 15.56 5.27
C ASP A 193 -14.17 15.10 6.64
N ARG A 194 -13.10 15.73 7.11
CA ARG A 194 -12.48 15.46 8.42
C ARG A 194 -13.43 15.75 9.58
N ALA A 195 -14.28 16.74 9.40
CA ALA A 195 -15.22 17.20 10.42
C ALA A 195 -16.45 16.29 10.58
N ASP A 196 -16.70 15.36 9.65
CA ASP A 196 -17.85 14.50 9.71
C ASP A 196 -17.75 13.53 10.91
N PRO A 197 -18.67 13.63 11.89
CA PRO A 197 -18.72 12.70 12.98
C PRO A 197 -19.19 11.33 12.49
N VAL A 198 -18.30 10.38 12.43
CA VAL A 198 -18.66 9.01 12.04
C VAL A 198 -19.02 8.22 13.29
N ALA A 199 -20.31 7.97 13.49
CA ALA A 199 -20.79 7.13 14.56
C ALA A 199 -20.74 5.64 14.14
N TYR A 200 -19.57 5.04 14.26
CA TYR A 200 -19.43 3.59 14.06
C TYR A 200 -19.86 2.86 15.34
N ARG A 201 -20.94 2.08 15.27
CA ARG A 201 -21.30 1.10 16.30
C ARG A 201 -20.59 -0.24 16.02
N GLY A 202 -20.42 -1.09 17.05
CA GLY A 202 -19.60 -2.30 17.01
C GLY A 202 -19.65 -3.14 15.72
N PRO A 203 -20.82 -3.53 15.16
CA PRO A 203 -20.86 -4.32 13.92
C PRO A 203 -20.32 -3.60 12.68
N LEU A 204 -20.47 -2.26 12.62
CA LEU A 204 -19.94 -1.48 11.53
C LEU A 204 -18.41 -1.35 11.62
N LEU A 205 -17.92 -1.24 12.84
CA LEU A 205 -16.50 -1.18 13.17
C LEU A 205 -15.76 -2.46 12.75
N HIS A 206 -16.35 -3.61 13.03
CA HIS A 206 -15.82 -4.91 12.60
C HIS A 206 -15.70 -4.99 11.08
N ARG A 207 -16.73 -4.58 10.32
CA ARG A 207 -16.70 -4.55 8.85
C ARG A 207 -15.64 -3.61 8.30
N VAL A 208 -15.48 -2.45 8.92
CA VAL A 208 -14.45 -1.48 8.48
C VAL A 208 -13.06 -2.06 8.71
N LEU A 209 -12.81 -2.66 9.88
CA LEU A 209 -11.53 -3.32 10.15
C LEU A 209 -11.27 -4.47 9.17
N GLU A 210 -12.28 -5.29 8.90
CA GLU A 210 -12.22 -6.35 7.89
C GLU A 210 -11.84 -5.78 6.51
N GLN A 211 -12.51 -4.71 6.07
CA GLN A 211 -12.21 -4.06 4.79
C GLN A 211 -10.79 -3.50 4.74
N LEU A 212 -10.35 -2.83 5.78
CA LEU A 212 -9.00 -2.25 5.82
C LEU A 212 -7.92 -3.34 5.83
N LEU A 213 -8.20 -4.51 6.37
CA LEU A 213 -7.28 -5.66 6.36
C LEU A 213 -7.31 -6.42 5.03
N SER A 214 -8.50 -6.54 4.38
CA SER A 214 -8.70 -7.36 3.17
C SER A 214 -8.53 -6.58 1.87
N ASP A 215 -8.98 -5.32 1.82
CA ASP A 215 -9.05 -4.55 0.60
C ASP A 215 -7.79 -3.68 0.36
N ALA A 216 -6.95 -3.49 1.39
CA ALA A 216 -5.66 -2.85 1.24
C ALA A 216 -4.63 -3.80 0.61
N TYR A 217 -3.89 -3.29 -0.38
CA TYR A 217 -2.73 -4.00 -0.92
C TYR A 217 -1.51 -3.81 -0.01
N TRP A 218 -1.44 -4.63 1.02
CA TRP A 218 -0.33 -4.58 1.98
C TRP A 218 0.99 -5.11 1.39
N GLY A 219 0.94 -6.03 0.40
CA GLY A 219 2.11 -6.77 -0.08
C GLY A 219 2.67 -7.68 1.01
N ASP A 220 3.94 -8.04 0.85
CA ASP A 220 4.64 -8.88 1.83
C ASP A 220 5.15 -8.00 2.97
N LEU A 221 4.57 -8.18 4.15
CA LEU A 221 4.97 -7.51 5.38
C LEU A 221 5.59 -8.51 6.37
N ASP A 222 6.64 -8.09 7.09
CA ASP A 222 7.13 -8.78 8.27
C ASP A 222 6.26 -8.45 9.49
N PHE A 223 5.84 -7.17 9.61
CA PHE A 223 5.03 -6.68 10.71
C PHE A 223 3.86 -5.81 10.24
N LEU A 224 2.69 -6.04 10.82
CA LEU A 224 1.54 -5.14 10.74
C LEU A 224 1.17 -4.68 12.14
N LEU A 225 1.34 -3.39 12.42
CA LEU A 225 1.00 -2.78 13.71
C LEU A 225 -0.39 -2.15 13.60
N LEU A 226 -1.29 -2.49 14.53
CA LEU A 226 -2.61 -1.90 14.61
C LEU A 226 -2.69 -0.95 15.81
N ASP A 227 -2.92 0.33 15.54
CA ASP A 227 -3.19 1.32 16.59
C ASP A 227 -4.65 1.22 16.99
N LEU A 228 -4.94 0.51 18.08
CA LEU A 228 -6.31 0.22 18.54
C LEU A 228 -6.88 1.41 19.33
N PRO A 229 -8.21 1.65 19.34
CA PRO A 229 -8.80 2.66 20.20
C PRO A 229 -8.55 2.36 21.69
N PRO A 230 -8.57 3.39 22.54
CA PRO A 230 -8.40 3.21 23.97
C PRO A 230 -9.60 2.44 24.56
N GLY A 231 -9.32 1.61 25.56
CA GLY A 231 -10.32 0.76 26.21
C GLY A 231 -10.16 -0.72 25.85
N THR A 232 -11.06 -1.56 26.40
CA THR A 232 -11.08 -3.03 26.20
C THR A 232 -12.17 -3.44 25.21
N GLY A 233 -12.53 -2.53 24.28
CA GLY A 233 -13.75 -2.63 23.52
C GLY A 233 -13.71 -3.59 22.33
N ASP A 234 -14.79 -3.52 21.56
CA ASP A 234 -15.18 -4.38 20.43
C ASP A 234 -14.10 -4.57 19.36
N ILE A 235 -13.18 -3.60 19.21
CA ILE A 235 -12.11 -3.66 18.19
C ILE A 235 -11.05 -4.73 18.52
N ALA A 236 -10.65 -4.87 19.78
CA ALA A 236 -9.70 -5.92 20.16
C ALA A 236 -10.31 -7.32 19.98
N ILE A 237 -11.61 -7.45 20.26
CA ILE A 237 -12.37 -8.68 20.00
C ILE A 237 -12.46 -8.93 18.50
N SER A 238 -12.79 -7.90 17.72
CA SER A 238 -12.86 -7.99 16.26
C SER A 238 -11.51 -8.38 15.65
N LEU A 239 -10.40 -7.82 16.14
CA LEU A 239 -9.06 -8.21 15.69
C LEU A 239 -8.78 -9.69 15.97
N GLY A 240 -9.06 -10.17 17.18
CA GLY A 240 -8.87 -11.57 17.53
C GLY A 240 -9.75 -12.53 16.71
N GLN A 241 -10.92 -12.08 16.25
CA GLN A 241 -11.78 -12.86 15.36
C GLN A 241 -11.27 -12.84 13.91
N LEU A 242 -10.83 -11.70 13.40
CA LEU A 242 -10.35 -11.51 12.03
C LEU A 242 -8.96 -12.06 11.82
N VAL A 243 -8.08 -11.94 12.82
CA VAL A 243 -6.68 -12.40 12.80
C VAL A 243 -6.37 -13.13 14.09
N PRO A 244 -6.76 -14.41 14.25
CA PRO A 244 -6.60 -15.16 15.50
C PRO A 244 -5.18 -15.28 16.02
N ALA A 245 -4.19 -15.20 15.11
CA ALA A 245 -2.76 -15.26 15.46
C ALA A 245 -2.17 -13.90 15.87
N SER A 246 -3.01 -12.85 15.98
CA SER A 246 -2.53 -11.52 16.38
C SER A 246 -2.09 -11.49 17.84
N GLU A 247 -1.04 -10.70 18.09
CA GLU A 247 -0.49 -10.42 19.41
C GLU A 247 -0.99 -9.06 19.93
N ILE A 248 -1.02 -8.86 21.24
CA ILE A 248 -1.43 -7.58 21.83
C ILE A 248 -0.30 -7.03 22.70
N LEU A 249 0.18 -5.84 22.33
CA LEU A 249 1.05 -5.03 23.18
C LEU A 249 0.21 -4.03 23.97
N LYS A 250 0.07 -4.23 25.27
CA LYS A 250 -0.72 -3.36 26.14
C LYS A 250 0.15 -2.27 26.76
N ILE A 251 -0.25 -1.02 26.54
CA ILE A 251 0.39 0.17 27.12
C ILE A 251 -0.50 0.71 28.25
N GLY A 252 0.11 1.02 29.38
CA GLY A 252 -0.61 1.58 30.52
C GLY A 252 0.34 2.15 31.57
N ARG A 253 -0.21 2.96 32.49
CA ARG A 253 0.51 3.31 33.72
C ARG A 253 0.29 2.20 34.74
N ALA A 254 1.35 1.68 35.32
CA ALA A 254 1.23 0.94 36.55
C ALA A 254 0.74 1.94 37.64
N HIS A 255 -0.39 1.63 38.27
CA HIS A 255 -0.69 2.25 39.55
C HIS A 255 0.20 1.57 40.59
N VAL A 256 1.19 2.31 41.06
CA VAL A 256 1.94 1.99 42.28
C VAL A 256 1.08 2.42 43.45
#